data_36e9f6933c845f41d34f750d49286efe
#
_entry.id   36e9f6933c845f41d34f750d49286efe
#
_cell.length_a   1.000
_cell.length_b   1.000
_cell.length_c   1.000
_cell.angle_alpha   90.00
_cell.angle_beta   90.00
_cell.angle_gamma   90.00
#
_symmetry.space_group_name_H-M   'P 1'
#
loop_
_entity.id
_entity.type
_entity.pdbx_description
1 polymer ?
#
loop_
_entity_poly.entity_id
_entity_poly.type
_entity_poly.pdbx_seq_one_letter_code
_entity_poly.pdbx_strand_id
1 'polypeptide(L)' 'MIDLIGIGKRVKTARTEHKLTREKLAEIVNVTPHYIYEIERGMKAMS' A
#
# COMPACT_ATOMS: atom_id res chain seq x y z
N MET A 1 12.31 -15.74 -1.00
CA MET A 1 12.65 -14.33 -0.69
C MET A 1 11.43 -13.45 -0.95
N ILE A 2 11.17 -12.50 -0.04
CA ILE A 2 10.01 -11.60 -0.19
C ILE A 2 10.38 -10.48 -1.15
N ASP A 3 9.53 -10.25 -2.15
CA ASP A 3 9.69 -9.16 -3.10
C ASP A 3 8.84 -7.97 -2.65
N LEU A 4 9.41 -7.13 -1.78
CA LEU A 4 8.69 -5.99 -1.23
C LEU A 4 8.30 -4.97 -2.30
N ILE A 5 9.13 -4.81 -3.33
CA ILE A 5 8.82 -3.89 -4.42
C ILE A 5 7.63 -4.40 -5.22
N GLY A 6 7.62 -5.69 -5.53
CA GLY A 6 6.50 -6.31 -6.25
C GLY A 6 5.20 -6.26 -5.46
N ILE A 7 5.28 -6.53 -4.15
CA ILE A 7 4.11 -6.43 -3.27
C ILE A 7 3.59 -5.01 -3.24
N GLY A 8 4.48 -4.02 -3.12
CA GLY A 8 4.11 -2.62 -3.11
C GLY A 8 3.41 -2.18 -4.40
N LYS A 9 3.91 -2.65 -5.54
CA LYS A 9 3.28 -2.37 -6.84
C LYS A 9 1.87 -2.96 -6.91
N ARG A 10 1.69 -4.17 -6.38
CA ARG A 10 0.37 -4.81 -6.36
C ARG A 10 -0.61 -4.05 -5.48
N VAL A 11 -0.14 -3.57 -4.33
CA VAL A 11 -0.97 -2.76 -3.43
C VAL A 11 -1.39 -1.48 -4.14
N LYS A 12 -0.44 -0.79 -4.77
CA LYS A 12 -0.75 0.45 -5.50
C LYS A 12 -1.73 0.19 -6.65
N THR A 13 -1.52 -0.87 -7.41
CA THR A 13 -2.40 -1.22 -8.53
C THR A 13 -3.82 -1.49 -8.03
N ALA A 14 -3.97 -2.31 -6.99
CA ALA A 14 -5.28 -2.62 -6.43
C ALA A 14 -5.95 -1.35 -5.91
N ARG A 15 -5.18 -0.50 -5.22
CA ARG A 15 -5.71 0.76 -4.70
C ARG A 15 -6.25 1.65 -5.82
N THR A 16 -5.45 1.84 -6.88
CA THR A 16 -5.84 2.72 -7.98
C THR A 16 -6.98 2.14 -8.80
N GLU A 17 -7.04 0.81 -8.94
CA GLU A 17 -8.16 0.16 -9.62
C GLU A 17 -9.48 0.37 -8.88
N HIS A 18 -9.42 0.46 -7.54
CA HIS A 18 -10.59 0.77 -6.73
C HIS A 18 -10.82 2.28 -6.58
N LYS A 19 -10.02 3.10 -7.27
CA LYS A 19 -10.12 4.56 -7.25
C LYS A 19 -9.99 5.14 -5.84
N LEU A 20 -9.09 4.56 -5.04
CA LEU A 20 -8.86 4.98 -3.67
C LEU A 20 -7.60 5.84 -3.58
N THR A 21 -7.67 6.89 -2.75
CA THR A 21 -6.47 7.62 -2.34
C THR A 21 -5.74 6.81 -1.28
N ARG A 22 -4.48 7.14 -1.01
CA ARG A 22 -3.75 6.51 0.10
C ARG A 22 -4.45 6.76 1.42
N GLU A 23 -4.97 7.98 1.61
CA GLU A 23 -5.71 8.35 2.81
C GLU A 23 -6.93 7.47 3.00
N LYS A 24 -7.68 7.24 1.93
CA LYS A 24 -8.89 6.42 2.03
C LYS A 24 -8.56 4.96 2.31
N LEU A 25 -7.56 4.42 1.62
CA LEU A 25 -7.14 3.04 1.89
C LEU A 25 -6.65 2.90 3.33
N ALA A 26 -5.85 3.86 3.80
CA ALA A 26 -5.32 3.83 5.16
C ALA A 26 -6.46 3.81 6.19
N GLU A 27 -7.51 4.60 5.95
CA GLU A 27 -8.69 4.62 6.81
C GLU A 27 -9.37 3.25 6.85
N ILE A 28 -9.55 2.63 5.66
CA ILE A 28 -10.23 1.33 5.55
C ILE A 28 -9.47 0.24 6.31
N VAL A 29 -8.14 0.22 6.18
CA VAL A 29 -7.33 -0.84 6.80
C VAL A 29 -6.75 -0.44 8.16
N ASN A 30 -7.12 0.73 8.64
CA ASN A 30 -6.77 1.24 9.97
C ASN A 30 -5.25 1.38 10.18
N VAL A 31 -4.61 2.06 9.23
CA VAL A 31 -3.19 2.41 9.32
C VAL A 31 -3.03 3.88 8.89
N THR A 32 -1.81 4.40 8.93
CA THR A 32 -1.57 5.78 8.49
C THR A 32 -1.35 5.82 6.97
N PRO A 33 -1.66 6.95 6.31
CA PRO A 33 -1.35 7.10 4.88
C PRO A 33 0.14 6.96 4.59
N HIS A 34 1.00 7.39 5.52
CA HIS A 34 2.44 7.25 5.36
C HIS A 34 2.85 5.77 5.32
N TYR A 35 2.19 4.93 6.12
CA TYR A 35 2.45 3.50 6.11
C TYR A 35 2.11 2.88 4.74
N ILE A 36 0.99 3.29 4.14
CA ILE A 36 0.63 2.85 2.79
C ILE A 36 1.70 3.30 1.79
N TYR A 37 2.16 4.55 1.89
CA TYR A 37 3.23 5.05 1.04
C TYR A 37 4.48 4.17 1.14
N GLU A 38 4.89 3.82 2.35
CA GLU A 38 6.07 2.99 2.56
C GLU A 38 5.91 1.60 1.96
N ILE A 39 4.72 1.01 2.08
CA ILE A 39 4.42 -0.30 1.48
C ILE A 39 4.53 -0.20 -0.03
N GLU A 40 3.94 0.83 -0.62
CA GLU A 40 3.93 1.00 -2.08
C GLU A 40 5.32 1.26 -2.63
N ARG A 41 6.22 1.78 -1.81
CA ARG A 41 7.62 2.01 -2.20
C ARG A 41 8.50 0.79 -1.97
N GLY A 42 7.96 -0.27 -1.40
CA GLY A 42 8.75 -1.46 -1.07
C GLY A 42 9.63 -1.30 0.15
N MET A 43 9.33 -0.31 1.00
CA MET A 43 10.12 -0.05 2.21
C MET A 43 9.68 -0.92 3.38
N LYS A 44 8.43 -1.36 3.38
CA LYS A 44 7.86 -2.19 4.43
C LYS A 44 6.92 -3.22 3.83
N ALA A 45 6.75 -4.33 4.54
CA ALA A 45 5.76 -5.35 4.18
C ALA A 45 4.48 -5.10 4.98
N MET A 46 3.34 -5.35 4.34
CA MET A 46 2.06 -5.32 5.03
C MET A 46 1.92 -6.62 5.83
N SER A 47 1.66 -6.51 7.12
CA SER A 47 1.50 -7.69 7.97
C SER A 47 0.03 -8.10 8.10
#